data_e9c0eb4f0f6dd88258e91ad2b47c58bc
#
_entry.id   e9c0eb4f0f6dd88258e91ad2b47c58bc
#
_cell.length_a   1.000
_cell.length_b   1.000
_cell.length_c   1.000
_cell.angle_alpha   90.00
_cell.angle_beta   90.00
_cell.angle_gamma   90.00
#
_symmetry.space_group_name_H-M   'P 1'
#
loop_
_entity.id
_entity.type
_entity.pdbx_description
1 polymer ?
#
loop_
_entity_poly.entity_id
_entity_poly.type
_entity_poly.pdbx_seq_one_letter_code
_entity_poly.pdbx_strand_id
1 'polypeptide(L)'
;MLRLYCRYFSIQLKSALEYKVSFLLTALGQFFVSFAGFLSVFFMFQQFHAVEGFTYQQVLLCFSVVLSAFSIAELFAAGFKGFSHVVSNGEFDRIMLRPAGTLFQTFASRIEFSSVGRLLQAAIILAYAVHASGIRWTLRGAFLLLFMILCGTFLFMGFYIIYAALCFYPFGLFPICLLYTSPSPRDKRQSR
;
A
#
# COMPACT_ATOMS: atom_id res chain seq x y z
N MET A 1 -20.18 -13.55 1.09
CA MET A 1 -18.89 -12.87 1.12
C MET A 1 -18.74 -11.83 -0.01
N LEU A 2 -18.91 -12.21 -1.29
CA LEU A 2 -18.74 -11.28 -2.43
C LEU A 2 -19.68 -10.06 -2.38
N ARG A 3 -20.96 -10.28 -2.08
CA ARG A 3 -21.95 -9.18 -1.93
C ARG A 3 -21.59 -8.19 -0.80
N LEU A 4 -21.00 -8.67 0.27
CA LEU A 4 -20.54 -7.85 1.38
C LEU A 4 -19.36 -6.98 0.95
N TYR A 5 -18.39 -7.56 0.24
CA TYR A 5 -17.24 -6.84 -0.31
C TYR A 5 -17.67 -5.75 -1.29
N CYS A 6 -18.59 -6.04 -2.21
CA CYS A 6 -19.12 -5.03 -3.14
C CYS A 6 -19.84 -3.88 -2.42
N ARG A 7 -20.52 -4.14 -1.31
CA ARG A 7 -21.14 -3.07 -0.49
C ARG A 7 -20.08 -2.20 0.18
N TYR A 8 -19.04 -2.78 0.79
CA TYR A 8 -17.94 -2.02 1.37
C TYR A 8 -17.23 -1.18 0.30
N PHE A 9 -16.93 -1.76 -0.85
CA PHE A 9 -16.36 -1.05 -1.99
C PHE A 9 -17.21 0.16 -2.42
N SER A 10 -18.52 -0.02 -2.58
CA SER A 10 -19.43 1.05 -2.98
C SER A 10 -19.52 2.18 -1.94
N ILE A 11 -19.54 1.85 -0.65
CA ILE A 11 -19.58 2.84 0.43
C ILE A 11 -18.31 3.65 0.47
N GLN A 12 -17.15 3.00 0.36
CA GLN A 12 -15.85 3.67 0.40
C GLN A 12 -15.62 4.52 -0.84
N LEU A 13 -16.06 4.06 -2.02
CA LEU A 13 -16.01 4.86 -3.24
C LEU A 13 -16.85 6.13 -3.12
N LYS A 14 -18.05 6.03 -2.58
CA LYS A 14 -18.91 7.21 -2.32
C LYS A 14 -18.26 8.17 -1.33
N SER A 15 -17.70 7.67 -0.24
CA SER A 15 -16.98 8.48 0.74
C SER A 15 -15.75 9.18 0.15
N ALA A 16 -14.97 8.48 -0.68
CA ALA A 16 -13.83 9.09 -1.36
C ALA A 16 -14.24 10.20 -2.33
N LEU A 17 -15.38 10.03 -3.00
CA LEU A 17 -15.93 11.03 -3.94
C LEU A 17 -16.61 12.22 -3.23
N GLU A 18 -16.99 12.08 -1.98
CA GLU A 18 -17.56 13.17 -1.17
C GLU A 18 -16.51 14.23 -0.85
N TYR A 19 -15.29 13.80 -0.53
CA TYR A 19 -14.15 14.67 -0.23
C TYR A 19 -13.21 14.82 -1.43
N LYS A 20 -13.74 15.31 -2.56
CA LYS A 20 -13.04 15.39 -3.85
C LYS A 20 -11.67 16.07 -3.78
N VAL A 21 -11.58 17.19 -3.03
CA VAL A 21 -10.34 17.98 -2.94
C VAL A 21 -9.26 17.19 -2.19
N SER A 22 -9.61 16.59 -1.05
CA SER A 22 -8.67 15.79 -0.26
C SER A 22 -8.21 14.54 -1.04
N PHE A 23 -9.14 13.89 -1.73
CA PHE A 23 -8.84 12.75 -2.60
C PHE A 23 -7.87 13.14 -3.72
N LEU A 24 -8.14 14.26 -4.42
CA LEU A 24 -7.29 14.73 -5.51
C LEU A 24 -5.89 15.11 -5.02
N LEU A 25 -5.79 15.81 -3.88
CA LEU A 25 -4.49 16.18 -3.28
C LEU A 25 -3.68 14.93 -2.91
N THR A 26 -4.32 13.93 -2.30
CA THR A 26 -3.65 12.69 -1.93
C THR A 26 -3.20 11.90 -3.16
N ALA A 27 -4.05 11.81 -4.19
CA ALA A 27 -3.71 11.15 -5.44
C ALA A 27 -2.55 11.86 -6.17
N LEU A 28 -2.56 13.20 -6.21
CA LEU A 28 -1.45 14.00 -6.74
C LEU A 28 -0.15 13.80 -5.94
N GLY A 29 -0.23 13.80 -4.61
CA GLY A 29 0.94 13.54 -3.76
C GLY A 29 1.56 12.18 -4.06
N GLN A 30 0.75 11.13 -4.17
CA GLN A 30 1.23 9.79 -4.52
C GLN A 30 1.80 9.71 -5.94
N PHE A 31 1.19 10.43 -6.89
CA PHE A 31 1.72 10.57 -8.24
C PHE A 31 3.12 11.21 -8.25
N PHE A 32 3.31 12.32 -7.55
CA PHE A 32 4.61 12.99 -7.48
C PHE A 32 5.68 12.14 -6.82
N VAL A 33 5.35 11.42 -5.75
CA VAL A 33 6.30 10.50 -5.08
C VAL A 33 6.75 9.39 -6.04
N SER A 34 5.85 8.77 -6.78
CA SER A 34 6.21 7.74 -7.75
C SER A 34 6.92 8.32 -8.98
N PHE A 35 6.58 9.55 -9.37
CA PHE A 35 7.27 10.27 -10.46
C PHE A 35 8.71 10.62 -10.08
N ALA A 36 8.97 11.01 -8.83
CA ALA A 36 10.33 11.21 -8.35
C ALA A 36 11.17 9.94 -8.43
N GLY A 37 10.58 8.77 -8.13
CA GLY A 37 11.22 7.47 -8.33
C GLY A 37 11.56 7.21 -9.80
N PHE A 38 10.65 7.52 -10.72
CA PHE A 38 10.92 7.44 -12.17
C PHE A 38 12.06 8.38 -12.60
N LEU A 39 12.05 9.63 -12.14
CA LEU A 39 13.12 10.59 -12.42
C LEU A 39 14.47 10.12 -11.88
N SER A 40 14.50 9.49 -10.72
CA SER A 40 15.72 8.92 -10.15
C SER A 40 16.36 7.88 -11.07
N VAL A 41 15.55 6.96 -11.61
CA VAL A 41 16.01 5.97 -12.61
C VAL A 41 16.47 6.67 -13.88
N PHE A 42 15.73 7.66 -14.37
CA PHE A 42 16.06 8.41 -15.58
C PHE A 42 17.41 9.13 -15.45
N PHE A 43 17.64 9.90 -14.37
CA PHE A 43 18.89 10.62 -14.14
C PHE A 43 20.08 9.67 -13.91
N MET A 44 19.84 8.53 -13.25
CA MET A 44 20.89 7.51 -13.08
C MET A 44 21.42 7.04 -14.44
N PHE A 45 20.52 6.79 -15.41
CA PHE A 45 20.94 6.35 -16.74
C PHE A 45 21.47 7.47 -17.63
N GLN A 46 21.16 8.73 -17.36
CA GLN A 46 21.85 9.87 -18.01
C GLN A 46 23.32 9.98 -17.59
N GLN A 47 23.62 9.67 -16.31
CA GLN A 47 24.98 9.72 -15.80
C GLN A 47 25.78 8.48 -16.19
N PHE A 48 25.15 7.31 -16.14
CA PHE A 48 25.76 6.01 -16.41
C PHE A 48 25.06 5.39 -17.61
N HIS A 49 25.64 5.47 -18.82
CA HIS A 49 25.04 5.02 -20.08
C HIS A 49 24.60 3.54 -20.07
N ALA A 50 25.20 2.70 -19.24
CA ALA A 50 24.76 1.34 -18.95
C ALA A 50 25.21 0.96 -17.53
N VAL A 51 24.34 0.28 -16.78
CA VAL A 51 24.67 -0.24 -15.45
C VAL A 51 24.75 -1.75 -15.57
N GLU A 52 25.95 -2.29 -15.41
CA GLU A 52 26.24 -3.74 -15.46
C GLU A 52 25.59 -4.50 -16.64
N GLY A 53 25.56 -3.88 -17.83
CA GLY A 53 25.01 -4.50 -19.04
C GLY A 53 23.50 -4.38 -19.21
N PHE A 54 22.78 -3.79 -18.24
CA PHE A 54 21.35 -3.52 -18.39
C PHE A 54 21.11 -2.21 -19.13
N THR A 55 20.20 -2.26 -20.10
CA THR A 55 19.74 -1.05 -20.81
C THR A 55 18.68 -0.32 -20.01
N TYR A 56 18.60 1.00 -20.21
CA TYR A 56 17.55 1.84 -19.60
C TYR A 56 16.14 1.24 -19.74
N GLN A 57 15.82 0.71 -20.92
CA GLN A 57 14.51 0.15 -21.21
C GLN A 57 14.19 -1.10 -20.37
N GLN A 58 15.18 -1.94 -20.09
CA GLN A 58 15.02 -3.13 -19.26
C GLN A 58 14.78 -2.76 -17.80
N VAL A 59 15.53 -1.78 -17.29
CA VAL A 59 15.37 -1.31 -15.91
C VAL A 59 14.03 -0.59 -15.76
N LEU A 60 13.62 0.18 -16.77
CA LEU A 60 12.30 0.84 -16.77
C LEU A 60 11.16 -0.17 -16.76
N LEU A 61 11.30 -1.28 -17.48
CA LEU A 61 10.34 -2.38 -17.46
C LEU A 61 10.25 -3.01 -16.06
N CYS A 62 11.38 -3.33 -15.44
CA CYS A 62 11.39 -3.85 -14.06
C CYS A 62 10.75 -2.86 -13.08
N PHE A 63 11.09 -1.57 -13.17
CA PHE A 63 10.51 -0.52 -12.34
C PHE A 63 8.98 -0.45 -12.48
N SER A 64 8.48 -0.50 -13.71
CA SER A 64 7.04 -0.43 -13.98
C SER A 64 6.28 -1.65 -13.46
N VAL A 65 6.88 -2.85 -13.54
CA VAL A 65 6.31 -4.10 -12.98
C VAL A 65 6.20 -4.00 -11.46
N VAL A 66 7.29 -3.58 -10.79
CA VAL A 66 7.30 -3.42 -9.33
C VAL A 66 6.30 -2.34 -8.89
N LEU A 67 6.27 -1.19 -9.59
CA LEU A 67 5.35 -0.10 -9.29
C LEU A 67 3.88 -0.53 -9.47
N SER A 68 3.57 -1.32 -10.50
CA SER A 68 2.24 -1.87 -10.74
C SER A 68 1.83 -2.82 -9.62
N ALA A 69 2.70 -3.77 -9.27
CA ALA A 69 2.46 -4.73 -8.20
C ALA A 69 2.24 -4.05 -6.84
N PHE A 70 3.07 -3.07 -6.52
CA PHE A 70 2.95 -2.28 -5.29
C PHE A 70 1.65 -1.48 -5.25
N SER A 71 1.29 -0.81 -6.36
CA SER A 71 0.06 -0.01 -6.43
C SER A 71 -1.21 -0.86 -6.29
N ILE A 72 -1.22 -2.05 -6.89
CA ILE A 72 -2.34 -3.00 -6.74
C ILE A 72 -2.42 -3.49 -5.30
N ALA A 73 -1.28 -3.87 -4.70
CA ALA A 73 -1.25 -4.31 -3.31
C ALA A 73 -1.74 -3.21 -2.36
N GLU A 74 -1.30 -1.97 -2.54
CA GLU A 74 -1.73 -0.84 -1.72
C GLU A 74 -3.23 -0.53 -1.89
N LEU A 75 -3.77 -0.64 -3.10
CA LEU A 75 -5.19 -0.46 -3.36
C LEU A 75 -6.05 -1.38 -2.48
N PHE A 76 -5.68 -2.65 -2.38
CA PHE A 76 -6.46 -3.66 -1.68
C PHE A 76 -6.04 -3.85 -0.21
N ALA A 77 -4.77 -3.72 0.11
CA ALA A 77 -4.24 -3.97 1.45
C ALA A 77 -4.16 -2.72 2.35
N ALA A 78 -4.79 -1.60 1.94
CA ALA A 78 -4.78 -0.35 2.70
C ALA A 78 -5.35 -0.48 4.13
N GLY A 79 -6.26 -1.42 4.36
CA GLY A 79 -6.79 -1.72 5.68
C GLY A 79 -5.72 -2.12 6.69
N PHE A 80 -4.68 -2.84 6.23
CA PHE A 80 -3.55 -3.24 7.07
C PHE A 80 -2.61 -2.07 7.37
N LYS A 81 -2.49 -1.09 6.48
CA LYS A 81 -1.66 0.11 6.69
C LYS A 81 -2.13 0.96 7.88
N GLY A 82 -3.45 1.05 8.09
CA GLY A 82 -4.04 1.74 9.23
C GLY A 82 -4.24 0.88 10.49
N PHE A 83 -3.74 -0.34 10.49
CA PHE A 83 -4.06 -1.32 11.53
C PHE A 83 -3.49 -0.94 12.92
N SER A 84 -2.37 -0.24 12.98
CA SER A 84 -1.82 0.31 14.22
C SER A 84 -2.83 1.20 14.95
N HIS A 85 -3.55 2.04 14.22
CA HIS A 85 -4.58 2.92 14.77
C HIS A 85 -5.81 2.14 15.28
N VAL A 86 -6.19 1.08 14.57
CA VAL A 86 -7.29 0.20 14.96
C VAL A 86 -6.97 -0.52 16.28
N VAL A 87 -5.72 -0.99 16.43
CA VAL A 87 -5.27 -1.64 17.66
C VAL A 87 -5.15 -0.64 18.81
N SER A 88 -4.56 0.54 18.57
CA SER A 88 -4.38 1.56 19.62
C SER A 88 -5.71 2.11 20.16
N ASN A 89 -6.73 2.19 19.34
CA ASN A 89 -8.06 2.66 19.75
C ASN A 89 -8.94 1.57 20.35
N GLY A 90 -8.48 0.32 20.44
CA GLY A 90 -9.29 -0.80 20.94
C GLY A 90 -10.41 -1.23 19.98
N GLU A 91 -10.39 -0.74 18.73
CA GLU A 91 -11.40 -1.12 17.73
C GLU A 91 -11.23 -2.57 17.26
N PHE A 92 -10.08 -3.17 17.50
CA PHE A 92 -9.80 -4.56 17.13
C PHE A 92 -10.74 -5.54 17.85
N ASP A 93 -11.09 -5.28 19.11
CA ASP A 93 -12.02 -6.12 19.87
C ASP A 93 -13.40 -6.15 19.22
N ARG A 94 -13.85 -5.02 18.64
CA ARG A 94 -15.10 -4.96 17.87
C ARG A 94 -15.05 -5.77 16.58
N ILE A 95 -13.86 -5.87 15.96
CA ILE A 95 -13.66 -6.68 14.75
C ILE A 95 -13.76 -8.16 15.09
N MET A 96 -13.22 -8.59 16.23
CA MET A 96 -13.27 -9.98 16.69
C MET A 96 -14.69 -10.47 17.02
N LEU A 97 -15.57 -9.58 17.47
CA LEU A 97 -16.96 -9.91 17.82
C LEU A 97 -17.84 -10.17 16.58
N ARG A 98 -17.39 -9.82 15.39
CA ARG A 98 -18.18 -10.02 14.16
C ARG A 98 -17.99 -11.46 13.62
N PRO A 99 -19.06 -12.10 13.12
CA PRO A 99 -19.02 -13.46 12.61
C PRO A 99 -18.39 -13.54 11.20
N ALA A 100 -17.20 -12.98 11.03
CA ALA A 100 -16.41 -13.00 9.79
C ALA A 100 -14.93 -13.02 10.13
N GLY A 101 -14.11 -13.65 9.31
CA GLY A 101 -12.67 -13.74 9.55
C GLY A 101 -12.03 -12.35 9.70
N THR A 102 -11.23 -12.16 10.73
CA THR A 102 -10.59 -10.88 11.07
C THR A 102 -9.72 -10.34 9.91
N LEU A 103 -8.97 -11.21 9.24
CA LEU A 103 -8.18 -10.87 8.04
C LEU A 103 -9.05 -10.32 6.91
N PHE A 104 -10.18 -10.97 6.62
CA PHE A 104 -11.11 -10.53 5.58
C PHE A 104 -11.74 -9.18 5.92
N GLN A 105 -12.13 -8.98 7.18
CA GLN A 105 -12.71 -7.72 7.64
C GLN A 105 -11.69 -6.57 7.52
N THR A 106 -10.44 -6.80 7.93
CA THR A 106 -9.36 -5.81 7.83
C THR A 106 -9.06 -5.48 6.37
N PHE A 107 -9.00 -6.50 5.50
CA PHE A 107 -8.81 -6.32 4.06
C PHE A 107 -9.93 -5.51 3.41
N ALA A 108 -11.18 -5.76 3.80
CA ALA A 108 -12.34 -5.06 3.28
C ALA A 108 -12.60 -3.70 3.97
N SER A 109 -11.93 -3.40 5.09
CA SER A 109 -12.21 -2.22 5.90
C SER A 109 -11.85 -0.91 5.21
N ARG A 110 -10.81 -0.90 4.40
CA ARG A 110 -10.30 0.30 3.72
C ARG A 110 -9.70 -0.04 2.36
N ILE A 111 -10.13 0.70 1.35
CA ILE A 111 -9.61 0.64 -0.01
C ILE A 111 -9.01 2.02 -0.32
N GLU A 112 -7.76 2.04 -0.77
CA GLU A 112 -7.03 3.28 -1.02
C GLU A 112 -7.17 3.69 -2.49
N PHE A 113 -8.27 4.36 -2.82
CA PHE A 113 -8.53 4.83 -4.19
C PHE A 113 -7.51 5.85 -4.70
N SER A 114 -6.81 6.55 -3.80
CA SER A 114 -5.75 7.49 -4.19
C SER A 114 -4.57 6.81 -4.90
N SER A 115 -4.37 5.50 -4.68
CA SER A 115 -3.36 4.69 -5.38
C SER A 115 -3.66 4.48 -6.86
N VAL A 116 -4.88 4.78 -7.33
CA VAL A 116 -5.26 4.70 -8.75
C VAL A 116 -4.40 5.63 -9.62
N GLY A 117 -4.03 6.81 -9.11
CA GLY A 117 -3.14 7.73 -9.83
C GLY A 117 -1.76 7.11 -10.10
N ARG A 118 -1.20 6.41 -9.11
CA ARG A 118 0.06 5.69 -9.23
C ARG A 118 -0.06 4.47 -10.16
N LEU A 119 -1.18 3.77 -10.09
CA LEU A 119 -1.46 2.64 -10.97
C LEU A 119 -1.55 3.07 -12.43
N LEU A 120 -2.21 4.19 -12.73
CA LEU A 120 -2.26 4.81 -14.05
C LEU A 120 -0.85 5.15 -14.55
N GLN A 121 -0.04 5.79 -13.72
CA GLN A 121 1.36 6.10 -14.04
C GLN A 121 2.16 4.83 -14.33
N ALA A 122 2.03 3.80 -13.50
CA ALA A 122 2.69 2.51 -13.70
C ALA A 122 2.28 1.87 -15.04
N ALA A 123 1.00 1.92 -15.38
CA ALA A 123 0.49 1.40 -16.66
C ALA A 123 1.06 2.16 -17.87
N ILE A 124 1.16 3.48 -17.79
CA ILE A 124 1.74 4.31 -18.86
C ILE A 124 3.23 3.99 -19.03
N ILE A 125 3.99 3.92 -17.93
CA ILE A 125 5.43 3.58 -17.97
C ILE A 125 5.61 2.16 -18.49
N LEU A 126 4.77 1.21 -18.08
CA LEU A 126 4.81 -0.16 -18.56
C LEU A 126 4.56 -0.24 -20.08
N ALA A 127 3.52 0.43 -20.55
CA ALA A 127 3.20 0.48 -21.99
C ALA A 127 4.36 1.08 -22.80
N TYR A 128 4.95 2.17 -22.30
CA TYR A 128 6.12 2.78 -22.91
C TYR A 128 7.32 1.84 -22.93
N ALA A 129 7.65 1.20 -21.80
CA ALA A 129 8.77 0.27 -21.68
C ALA A 129 8.60 -0.96 -22.58
N VAL A 130 7.40 -1.50 -22.68
CA VAL A 130 7.04 -2.60 -23.57
C VAL A 130 7.26 -2.21 -25.03
N HIS A 131 6.80 -1.02 -25.42
CA HIS A 131 6.94 -0.54 -26.78
C HIS A 131 8.39 -0.19 -27.14
N ALA A 132 9.11 0.44 -26.22
CA ALA A 132 10.49 0.89 -26.43
C ALA A 132 11.53 -0.23 -26.36
N SER A 133 11.21 -1.35 -25.68
CA SER A 133 12.15 -2.46 -25.48
C SER A 133 12.52 -3.21 -26.77
N GLY A 134 11.79 -3.01 -27.88
CA GLY A 134 12.04 -3.70 -29.15
C GLY A 134 11.87 -5.23 -29.09
N ILE A 135 11.43 -5.75 -27.95
CA ILE A 135 11.24 -7.19 -27.75
C ILE A 135 9.99 -7.63 -28.53
N ARG A 136 10.12 -8.69 -29.31
CA ARG A 136 8.95 -9.32 -29.94
C ARG A 136 8.09 -9.98 -28.87
N TRP A 137 7.01 -9.30 -28.49
CA TRP A 137 6.10 -9.80 -27.48
C TRP A 137 5.33 -11.01 -27.99
N THR A 138 5.67 -12.16 -27.42
CA THR A 138 4.93 -13.40 -27.64
C THR A 138 3.86 -13.52 -26.56
N LEU A 139 2.77 -14.24 -26.84
CA LEU A 139 1.71 -14.50 -25.86
C LEU A 139 2.26 -15.04 -24.53
N ARG A 140 3.33 -15.86 -24.60
CA ARG A 140 4.06 -16.38 -23.43
C ARG A 140 4.71 -15.25 -22.62
N GLY A 141 5.32 -14.26 -23.29
CA GLY A 141 5.95 -13.13 -22.62
C GLY A 141 4.95 -12.25 -21.88
N ALA A 142 3.80 -11.97 -22.51
CA ALA A 142 2.72 -11.21 -21.88
C ALA A 142 2.13 -11.95 -20.65
N PHE A 143 1.95 -13.27 -20.75
CA PHE A 143 1.50 -14.08 -19.62
C PHE A 143 2.53 -14.07 -18.47
N LEU A 144 3.83 -14.17 -18.77
CA LEU A 144 4.91 -14.13 -17.80
C LEU A 144 4.96 -12.78 -17.08
N LEU A 145 4.78 -11.68 -17.79
CA LEU A 145 4.73 -10.33 -17.23
C LEU A 145 3.53 -10.17 -16.27
N LEU A 146 2.35 -10.60 -16.70
CA LEU A 146 1.15 -10.59 -15.84
C LEU A 146 1.38 -11.44 -14.57
N PHE A 147 1.95 -12.62 -14.73
CA PHE A 147 2.28 -13.52 -13.63
C PHE A 147 3.27 -12.87 -12.64
N MET A 148 4.30 -12.18 -13.13
CA MET A 148 5.24 -11.43 -12.28
C MET A 148 4.55 -10.32 -11.50
N ILE A 149 3.64 -9.54 -12.12
CA ILE A 149 2.86 -8.51 -11.43
C ILE A 149 2.00 -9.13 -10.32
N LEU A 150 1.33 -10.26 -10.60
CA LEU A 150 0.51 -10.95 -9.61
C LEU A 150 1.35 -11.48 -8.44
N CYS A 151 2.46 -12.17 -8.70
CA CYS A 151 3.37 -12.65 -7.66
C CYS A 151 3.91 -11.49 -6.81
N GLY A 152 4.32 -10.39 -7.44
CA GLY A 152 4.76 -9.19 -6.75
C GLY A 152 3.66 -8.58 -5.87
N THR A 153 2.42 -8.57 -6.36
CA THR A 153 1.25 -8.09 -5.59
C THR A 153 1.05 -8.94 -4.33
N PHE A 154 1.09 -10.27 -4.43
CA PHE A 154 0.98 -11.15 -3.27
C PHE A 154 2.13 -10.96 -2.28
N LEU A 155 3.34 -10.75 -2.78
CA LEU A 155 4.50 -10.47 -1.93
C LEU A 155 4.31 -9.19 -1.13
N PHE A 156 3.89 -8.09 -1.76
CA PHE A 156 3.62 -6.83 -1.06
C PHE A 156 2.43 -6.95 -0.10
N MET A 157 1.38 -7.69 -0.45
CA MET A 157 0.28 -8.00 0.48
C MET A 157 0.78 -8.74 1.72
N GLY A 158 1.69 -9.71 1.54
CA GLY A 158 2.35 -10.40 2.65
C GLY A 158 3.08 -9.45 3.59
N PHE A 159 3.81 -8.47 3.05
CA PHE A 159 4.47 -7.44 3.87
C PHE A 159 3.48 -6.59 4.66
N TYR A 160 2.33 -6.21 4.09
CA TYR A 160 1.29 -5.48 4.82
C TYR A 160 0.69 -6.31 5.96
N ILE A 161 0.50 -7.62 5.77
CA ILE A 161 0.01 -8.53 6.82
C ILE A 161 1.06 -8.65 7.95
N ILE A 162 2.34 -8.83 7.60
CA ILE A 162 3.45 -8.87 8.58
C ILE A 162 3.51 -7.55 9.35
N TYR A 163 3.40 -6.41 8.68
CA TYR A 163 3.35 -5.10 9.32
C TYR A 163 2.19 -5.00 10.33
N ALA A 164 0.99 -5.45 9.94
CA ALA A 164 -0.16 -5.46 10.84
C ALA A 164 0.05 -6.38 12.06
N ALA A 165 0.69 -7.54 11.87
CA ALA A 165 1.04 -8.45 12.96
C ALA A 165 2.05 -7.81 13.92
N LEU A 166 3.04 -7.09 13.40
CA LEU A 166 4.03 -6.38 14.22
C LEU A 166 3.41 -5.23 15.03
N CYS A 167 2.28 -4.67 14.63
CA CYS A 167 1.58 -3.63 15.38
C CYS A 167 1.06 -4.11 16.74
N PHE A 168 0.90 -5.41 16.96
CA PHE A 168 0.54 -5.95 18.28
C PHE A 168 1.71 -5.95 19.26
N TYR A 169 2.94 -5.97 18.77
CA TYR A 169 4.13 -6.11 19.62
C TYR A 169 4.38 -4.91 20.57
N PRO A 170 4.31 -3.64 20.12
CA PRO A 170 4.51 -2.49 21.00
C PRO A 170 3.38 -2.30 22.04
N PHE A 171 2.16 -2.79 21.75
CA PHE A 171 1.04 -2.65 22.70
C PHE A 171 1.15 -3.56 23.91
N GLY A 172 1.89 -4.67 23.85
CA GLY A 172 2.23 -5.48 25.02
C GLY A 172 3.14 -4.75 26.02
N LEU A 173 3.92 -3.77 25.57
CA LEU A 173 4.83 -2.97 26.39
C LEU A 173 4.24 -1.61 26.80
N PHE A 174 3.27 -1.08 26.03
CA PHE A 174 2.69 0.25 26.24
C PHE A 174 1.94 0.39 27.60
N PRO A 175 1.13 -0.58 28.07
CA PRO A 175 0.50 -0.50 29.38
C PRO A 175 1.53 -0.48 30.52
N ILE A 176 2.70 -1.12 30.37
CA ILE A 176 3.78 -1.09 31.35
C ILE A 176 4.41 0.31 31.39
N CYS A 177 4.62 0.95 30.25
CA CYS A 177 5.15 2.32 30.19
C CYS A 177 4.17 3.35 30.76
N LEU A 178 2.87 3.21 30.48
CA LEU A 178 1.81 4.08 31.03
C LEU A 178 1.64 3.89 32.56
N LEU A 179 1.78 2.66 33.03
CA LEU A 179 1.74 2.37 34.48
C LEU A 179 2.91 3.03 35.23
N TYR A 180 4.06 3.15 34.54
CA TYR A 180 5.27 3.76 35.14
C TYR A 180 5.27 5.30 35.05
N THR A 181 4.58 5.88 34.08
CA THR A 181 4.52 7.33 33.83
C THR A 181 3.25 8.00 34.35
N SER A 182 2.19 7.24 34.66
CA SER A 182 1.00 7.83 35.26
C SER A 182 1.25 8.18 36.71
N PRO A 183 1.09 9.47 37.12
CA PRO A 183 1.25 9.86 38.50
C PRO A 183 0.27 9.10 39.39
N SER A 184 0.79 8.44 40.43
CA SER A 184 0.00 7.70 41.39
C SER A 184 -1.11 8.59 41.96
N PRO A 185 -2.31 8.06 42.27
CA PRO A 185 -3.33 8.81 42.99
C PRO A 185 -2.86 9.42 44.32
N ARG A 186 -1.76 8.92 44.88
CA ARG A 186 -1.11 9.45 46.08
C ARG A 186 -0.38 10.77 45.81
N ASP A 187 0.25 10.95 44.65
CA ASP A 187 1.00 12.16 44.32
C ASP A 187 0.07 13.37 44.12
N LYS A 188 -1.16 13.13 43.68
CA LYS A 188 -2.20 14.18 43.56
C LYS A 188 -2.73 14.69 44.90
N ARG A 189 -2.51 13.96 46.02
CA ARG A 189 -2.91 14.41 47.37
C ARG A 189 -1.84 15.26 48.06
N GLN A 190 -0.59 15.18 47.62
CA GLN A 190 0.50 15.97 48.21
C GLN A 190 0.67 17.36 47.59
N SER A 191 0.01 17.65 46.46
CA SER A 191 0.04 18.98 45.78
C SER A 191 -1.15 19.88 46.15
N ARG A 192 -1.87 19.60 47.26
CA ARG A 192 -2.87 20.45 47.89
C ARG A 192 -2.40 20.70 49.34
#